data_3afff8ac23ae37cba60140b15adeedc7
#
_entry.id   3afff8ac23ae37cba60140b15adeedc7
#
_cell.length_a   1.000
_cell.length_b   1.000
_cell.length_c   1.000
_cell.angle_alpha   90.00
_cell.angle_beta   90.00
_cell.angle_gamma   90.00
#
_symmetry.space_group_name_H-M   'P 1'
#
loop_
_entity.id
_entity.type
_entity.pdbx_description
1 polymer ?
#
loop_
_entity_poly.entity_id
_entity_poly.type
_entity_poly.pdbx_seq_one_letter_code
_entity_poly.pdbx_strand_id
1 'polypeptide(L)'
;MKPLKFTFLLLFVVIISGCVSDPDVGDGYDFAITNANIITMTSDKVVTGQVVYVKDGVIQKIVNEKHFMPSQAATIIDAKEAYLVPGLTEMHAHIPQPGPGPDKTLETLFLYLSQGVTTIRGMLGHPEHLKLREQVMAGEILGPRIFTSGPSFNGNSVPTGASAVKLVKEQKEMGYDFMKLHPGIKLAVFDSMVTAAKEVGQTYSGHVSVFVGIRHALEAGYGTVDHVDGYVEGLVPDTLGLDPESNGFFGVDWVPYADMSLLDELIQKTLDNKVAIVPTQSLFDRWISTKSADVLLAEPEMIFMSQQTRANWKRSKENFLSGPTFSAANANRLNEIRKVMIKKMHEAGVPIILGSDAPQVFNVPGFSAHHELKSMIDCGLTPYEALKAGTVNSAVFFNQKGKFGEVSEGASADLVLVKANPLDDIANMKKIQWVMVRGKLLDRQFIDGELAKIAALYKE
;
A
#
# COMPACT_ATOMS: atom_id res chain seq x y z
N MET A 1 -81.05 -51.76 39.75
CA MET A 1 -79.94 -51.06 40.38
C MET A 1 -78.78 -51.02 39.37
N LYS A 2 -78.54 -49.88 38.77
CA LYS A 2 -77.41 -49.66 37.81
C LYS A 2 -76.25 -49.02 38.56
N PRO A 3 -75.00 -49.48 38.36
CA PRO A 3 -73.85 -48.83 39.02
C PRO A 3 -73.40 -47.53 38.26
N LEU A 4 -73.18 -46.55 39.08
CA LEU A 4 -72.69 -45.23 38.67
C LEU A 4 -71.19 -45.33 38.35
N LYS A 5 -70.78 -44.96 37.08
CA LYS A 5 -69.37 -44.86 36.70
C LYS A 5 -68.88 -43.50 36.99
N PHE A 6 -67.92 -43.38 37.91
CA PHE A 6 -67.10 -42.17 38.15
C PHE A 6 -65.97 -42.11 37.07
N THR A 7 -66.01 -41.11 36.22
CA THR A 7 -64.93 -40.83 35.29
C THR A 7 -64.03 -39.82 35.92
N PHE A 8 -62.79 -40.23 36.25
CA PHE A 8 -61.70 -39.31 36.73
C PHE A 8 -61.12 -38.60 35.53
N LEU A 9 -61.30 -37.31 35.46
CA LEU A 9 -60.68 -36.45 34.47
C LEU A 9 -59.27 -36.05 34.99
N LEU A 10 -58.21 -36.67 34.45
CA LEU A 10 -56.82 -36.25 34.71
C LEU A 10 -56.49 -34.99 33.91
N LEU A 11 -56.34 -33.89 34.58
CA LEU A 11 -55.87 -32.63 33.96
C LEU A 11 -54.35 -32.71 33.83
N PHE A 12 -53.87 -32.97 32.57
CA PHE A 12 -52.44 -32.85 32.25
C PHE A 12 -52.11 -31.38 32.08
N VAL A 13 -51.40 -30.77 33.07
CA VAL A 13 -50.79 -29.46 32.93
C VAL A 13 -49.50 -29.68 32.14
N VAL A 14 -49.50 -29.37 30.83
CA VAL A 14 -48.28 -29.29 30.02
C VAL A 14 -47.63 -27.95 30.36
N ILE A 15 -46.60 -27.99 31.18
CA ILE A 15 -45.66 -26.85 31.34
C ILE A 15 -44.82 -26.80 30.08
N ILE A 16 -45.20 -25.95 29.13
CA ILE A 16 -44.33 -25.56 28.01
C ILE A 16 -43.29 -24.66 28.59
N SER A 17 -42.13 -25.21 29.00
CA SER A 17 -40.91 -24.45 29.16
C SER A 17 -40.48 -23.96 27.78
N GLY A 18 -40.99 -22.82 27.39
CA GLY A 18 -40.45 -22.11 26.24
C GLY A 18 -39.01 -21.71 26.60
N CYS A 19 -38.03 -22.45 26.08
CA CYS A 19 -36.70 -21.88 25.92
C CYS A 19 -36.88 -20.69 24.96
N VAL A 20 -36.89 -19.49 25.52
CA VAL A 20 -36.61 -18.29 24.74
C VAL A 20 -35.18 -18.46 24.32
N SER A 21 -34.95 -19.03 23.15
CA SER A 21 -33.67 -18.92 22.47
C SER A 21 -33.48 -17.43 22.21
N ASP A 22 -32.52 -16.85 22.90
CA ASP A 22 -32.04 -15.50 22.61
C ASP A 22 -31.67 -15.50 21.10
N PRO A 23 -32.30 -14.67 20.26
CA PRO A 23 -32.09 -14.74 18.81
C PRO A 23 -30.69 -14.29 18.36
N ASP A 24 -29.78 -14.01 19.30
CA ASP A 24 -28.43 -13.47 19.06
C ASP A 24 -27.28 -14.45 19.45
N VAL A 25 -27.55 -15.72 19.72
CA VAL A 25 -26.51 -16.76 19.83
C VAL A 25 -26.33 -17.44 18.48
N GLY A 26 -26.11 -16.66 17.45
CA GLY A 26 -25.39 -17.12 16.26
C GLY A 26 -23.93 -17.37 16.64
N ASP A 27 -23.28 -18.33 15.93
CA ASP A 27 -21.88 -18.71 16.11
C ASP A 27 -21.01 -17.53 16.56
N GLY A 28 -20.36 -17.63 17.73
CA GLY A 28 -19.64 -16.53 18.37
C GLY A 28 -18.57 -15.87 17.49
N TYR A 29 -18.10 -14.69 17.89
CA TYR A 29 -17.01 -14.01 17.21
C TYR A 29 -15.68 -14.73 17.47
N ASP A 30 -14.74 -14.63 16.51
CA ASP A 30 -13.38 -15.18 16.67
C ASP A 30 -12.61 -14.37 17.72
N PHE A 31 -12.73 -13.03 17.62
CA PHE A 31 -12.03 -12.10 18.51
C PHE A 31 -12.95 -10.98 19.00
N ALA A 32 -12.70 -10.54 20.24
CA ALA A 32 -13.14 -9.25 20.76
C ALA A 32 -11.91 -8.44 21.16
N ILE A 33 -11.69 -7.28 20.57
CA ILE A 33 -10.60 -6.36 20.89
C ILE A 33 -11.16 -5.31 21.83
N THR A 34 -10.65 -5.28 23.07
CA THR A 34 -11.10 -4.41 24.16
C THR A 34 -10.02 -3.40 24.55
N ASN A 35 -10.40 -2.34 25.26
CA ASN A 35 -9.47 -1.33 25.81
C ASN A 35 -8.53 -0.72 24.76
N ALA A 36 -9.01 -0.54 23.52
CA ALA A 36 -8.24 0.09 22.44
C ALA A 36 -8.61 1.56 22.28
N ASN A 37 -7.59 2.39 22.03
CA ASN A 37 -7.74 3.72 21.47
C ASN A 37 -7.83 3.56 19.95
N ILE A 38 -9.03 3.69 19.37
CA ILE A 38 -9.28 3.34 17.98
C ILE A 38 -9.09 4.57 17.09
N ILE A 39 -8.22 4.49 16.10
CA ILE A 39 -8.09 5.45 15.01
C ILE A 39 -8.80 4.84 13.79
N THR A 40 -10.05 5.24 13.61
CA THR A 40 -10.93 4.63 12.61
C THR A 40 -10.55 4.93 11.16
N MET A 41 -9.80 6.01 10.95
CA MET A 41 -9.51 6.64 9.66
C MET A 41 -10.74 7.21 8.93
N THR A 42 -11.93 7.17 9.53
CA THR A 42 -13.11 7.91 9.05
C THR A 42 -13.11 9.37 9.55
N SER A 43 -12.30 9.67 10.55
CA SER A 43 -12.01 11.00 11.09
C SER A 43 -10.61 11.05 11.70
N ASP A 44 -10.13 12.25 12.00
CA ASP A 44 -8.85 12.54 12.66
C ASP A 44 -8.89 12.36 14.20
N LYS A 45 -9.95 11.73 14.72
CA LYS A 45 -10.17 11.58 16.16
C LYS A 45 -9.89 10.16 16.64
N VAL A 46 -9.36 10.05 17.83
CA VAL A 46 -9.27 8.79 18.57
C VAL A 46 -10.62 8.50 19.21
N VAL A 47 -11.13 7.30 19.00
CA VAL A 47 -12.38 6.80 19.60
C VAL A 47 -12.02 5.82 20.71
N THR A 48 -12.59 6.02 21.91
CA THR A 48 -12.36 5.17 23.09
C THR A 48 -13.66 4.52 23.58
N GLY A 49 -13.55 3.57 24.50
CA GLY A 49 -14.71 2.93 25.11
C GLY A 49 -15.53 2.07 24.15
N GLN A 50 -14.87 1.50 23.14
CA GLN A 50 -15.47 0.61 22.17
C GLN A 50 -14.80 -0.77 22.19
N VAL A 51 -15.57 -1.80 21.83
CA VAL A 51 -15.11 -3.16 21.59
C VAL A 51 -15.31 -3.50 20.12
N VAL A 52 -14.26 -4.00 19.49
CA VAL A 52 -14.29 -4.42 18.08
C VAL A 52 -14.40 -5.94 18.02
N TYR A 53 -15.51 -6.44 17.46
CA TYR A 53 -15.73 -7.86 17.24
C TYR A 53 -15.34 -8.25 15.81
N VAL A 54 -14.55 -9.32 15.70
CA VAL A 54 -14.07 -9.87 14.42
C VAL A 54 -14.60 -11.29 14.26
N LYS A 55 -15.12 -11.61 13.08
CA LYS A 55 -15.50 -12.96 12.67
C LYS A 55 -15.15 -13.17 11.20
N ASP A 56 -14.62 -14.35 10.87
CA ASP A 56 -14.27 -14.74 9.49
C ASP A 56 -13.44 -13.68 8.75
N GLY A 57 -12.52 -13.04 9.46
CA GLY A 57 -11.64 -12.02 8.90
C GLY A 57 -12.28 -10.66 8.63
N VAL A 58 -13.49 -10.41 9.13
CA VAL A 58 -14.25 -9.16 8.95
C VAL A 58 -14.57 -8.53 10.31
N ILE A 59 -14.51 -7.22 10.41
CA ILE A 59 -15.03 -6.47 11.55
C ILE A 59 -16.55 -6.52 11.47
N GLN A 60 -17.16 -7.35 12.30
CA GLN A 60 -18.61 -7.58 12.25
C GLN A 60 -19.39 -6.52 13.02
N LYS A 61 -18.84 -6.07 14.17
CA LYS A 61 -19.56 -5.17 15.04
C LYS A 61 -18.59 -4.31 15.87
N ILE A 62 -18.95 -3.06 16.10
CA ILE A 62 -18.27 -2.17 17.02
C ILE A 62 -19.30 -1.67 18.01
N VAL A 63 -19.13 -2.00 19.29
CA VAL A 63 -20.09 -1.67 20.35
C VAL A 63 -19.45 -0.86 21.45
N ASN A 64 -20.25 -0.08 22.18
CA ASN A 64 -19.77 0.53 23.41
C ASN A 64 -19.38 -0.55 24.42
N GLU A 65 -18.28 -0.37 25.13
CA GLU A 65 -17.76 -1.33 26.14
C GLU A 65 -18.77 -1.73 27.20
N LYS A 66 -19.76 -0.85 27.51
CA LYS A 66 -20.87 -1.17 28.43
C LYS A 66 -21.77 -2.29 27.93
N HIS A 67 -21.73 -2.57 26.64
CA HIS A 67 -22.48 -3.66 25.99
C HIS A 67 -21.59 -4.86 25.65
N PHE A 68 -20.35 -4.87 26.15
CA PHE A 68 -19.42 -5.98 25.91
C PHE A 68 -19.90 -7.25 26.64
N MET A 69 -19.97 -8.34 25.91
CA MET A 69 -20.31 -9.67 26.41
C MET A 69 -19.14 -10.63 26.15
N PRO A 70 -18.32 -10.95 27.16
CA PRO A 70 -17.15 -11.82 26.98
C PRO A 70 -17.47 -13.20 26.41
N SER A 71 -18.66 -13.73 26.68
CA SER A 71 -19.10 -15.05 26.19
C SER A 71 -19.37 -15.11 24.68
N GLN A 72 -19.42 -13.95 24.00
CA GLN A 72 -19.67 -13.88 22.57
C GLN A 72 -18.40 -14.04 21.71
N ALA A 73 -17.20 -14.03 22.29
CA ALA A 73 -15.94 -14.17 21.55
C ALA A 73 -15.11 -15.35 22.03
N ALA A 74 -14.54 -16.10 21.08
CA ALA A 74 -13.63 -17.21 21.39
C ALA A 74 -12.31 -16.71 22.03
N THR A 75 -11.82 -15.54 21.58
CA THR A 75 -10.59 -14.92 22.12
C THR A 75 -10.82 -13.44 22.43
N ILE A 76 -10.43 -13.02 23.62
CA ILE A 76 -10.45 -11.61 24.02
C ILE A 76 -9.02 -11.07 23.95
N ILE A 77 -8.83 -9.99 23.20
CA ILE A 77 -7.56 -9.28 23.09
C ILE A 77 -7.69 -7.96 23.86
N ASP A 78 -7.03 -7.87 25.02
CA ASP A 78 -6.93 -6.62 25.76
C ASP A 78 -5.81 -5.76 25.14
N ALA A 79 -6.20 -4.66 24.51
CA ALA A 79 -5.27 -3.73 23.86
C ALA A 79 -4.50 -2.84 24.87
N LYS A 80 -4.85 -2.86 26.17
CA LYS A 80 -4.14 -2.13 27.25
C LYS A 80 -3.91 -0.66 26.91
N GLU A 81 -4.95 0.01 26.42
CA GLU A 81 -4.93 1.42 26.00
C GLU A 81 -3.97 1.74 24.83
N ALA A 82 -3.47 0.73 24.13
CA ALA A 82 -2.72 0.92 22.90
C ALA A 82 -3.63 1.38 21.75
N TYR A 83 -3.04 1.77 20.64
CA TYR A 83 -3.76 2.37 19.51
C TYR A 83 -4.01 1.36 18.40
N LEU A 84 -5.29 1.16 18.09
CA LEU A 84 -5.74 0.28 17.01
C LEU A 84 -5.96 1.11 15.76
N VAL A 85 -5.22 0.78 14.70
CA VAL A 85 -5.29 1.43 13.39
C VAL A 85 -5.53 0.41 12.30
N PRO A 86 -6.11 0.78 11.14
CA PRO A 86 -6.15 -0.15 10.00
C PRO A 86 -4.75 -0.43 9.48
N GLY A 87 -4.56 -1.59 8.87
CA GLY A 87 -3.33 -1.96 8.20
C GLY A 87 -3.01 -1.02 7.03
N LEU A 88 -1.72 -0.79 6.81
CA LEU A 88 -1.23 0.04 5.73
C LEU A 88 -1.34 -0.68 4.38
N THR A 89 -1.47 0.11 3.32
CA THR A 89 -1.35 -0.30 1.93
C THR A 89 -0.09 0.29 1.31
N GLU A 90 0.76 -0.56 0.75
CA GLU A 90 1.93 -0.17 -0.03
C GLU A 90 1.58 -0.17 -1.52
N MET A 91 1.44 1.02 -2.13
CA MET A 91 0.94 1.18 -3.49
C MET A 91 2.03 1.14 -4.57
N HIS A 92 3.28 0.97 -4.16
CA HIS A 92 4.39 0.69 -5.09
C HIS A 92 5.29 -0.39 -4.50
N ALA A 93 4.78 -1.62 -4.48
CA ALA A 93 5.50 -2.79 -4.02
C ALA A 93 6.09 -3.58 -5.20
N HIS A 94 7.20 -4.26 -4.94
CA HIS A 94 7.71 -5.30 -5.83
C HIS A 94 7.66 -6.65 -5.13
N ILE A 95 7.09 -7.65 -5.82
CA ILE A 95 7.13 -9.04 -5.41
C ILE A 95 8.28 -9.68 -6.19
N PRO A 96 9.17 -10.45 -5.56
CA PRO A 96 10.24 -11.16 -6.27
C PRO A 96 9.68 -11.97 -7.43
N GLN A 97 10.35 -11.89 -8.58
CA GLN A 97 10.01 -12.69 -9.75
C GLN A 97 10.73 -14.03 -9.69
N PRO A 98 10.11 -15.11 -10.18
CA PRO A 98 10.78 -16.38 -10.35
C PRO A 98 12.06 -16.23 -11.18
N GLY A 99 13.15 -16.89 -10.76
CA GLY A 99 14.43 -16.78 -11.44
C GLY A 99 15.47 -17.73 -10.83
N PRO A 100 16.70 -17.72 -11.33
CA PRO A 100 17.78 -18.49 -10.74
C PRO A 100 18.11 -17.96 -9.34
N GLY A 101 18.12 -18.84 -8.35
CA GLY A 101 18.44 -18.52 -6.95
C GLY A 101 17.28 -18.85 -6.01
N PRO A 102 17.46 -18.59 -4.70
CA PRO A 102 16.43 -18.86 -3.72
C PRO A 102 15.22 -17.97 -3.95
N ASP A 103 14.02 -18.56 -3.84
CA ASP A 103 12.77 -17.81 -3.85
C ASP A 103 12.67 -16.98 -2.56
N LYS A 104 12.54 -15.67 -2.71
CA LYS A 104 12.43 -14.70 -1.62
C LYS A 104 11.01 -14.17 -1.44
N THR A 105 10.05 -14.78 -2.10
CA THR A 105 8.67 -14.29 -2.12
C THR A 105 8.07 -14.29 -0.72
N LEU A 106 8.18 -15.41 0.00
CA LEU A 106 7.57 -15.54 1.33
C LEU A 106 8.20 -14.58 2.35
N GLU A 107 9.54 -14.46 2.35
CA GLU A 107 10.23 -13.49 3.22
C GLU A 107 9.78 -12.05 2.89
N THR A 108 9.70 -11.70 1.60
CA THR A 108 9.25 -10.37 1.16
C THR A 108 7.83 -10.07 1.63
N LEU A 109 6.89 -11.01 1.45
CA LEU A 109 5.52 -10.85 1.91
C LEU A 109 5.44 -10.71 3.43
N PHE A 110 6.26 -11.49 4.16
CA PHE A 110 6.29 -11.42 5.62
C PHE A 110 6.90 -10.10 6.12
N LEU A 111 7.96 -9.60 5.48
CA LEU A 111 8.52 -8.29 5.82
C LEU A 111 7.48 -7.18 5.72
N TYR A 112 6.63 -7.17 4.69
CA TYR A 112 5.50 -6.23 4.60
C TYR A 112 4.56 -6.36 5.81
N LEU A 113 4.10 -7.59 6.11
CA LEU A 113 3.19 -7.85 7.24
C LEU A 113 3.81 -7.45 8.58
N SER A 114 5.10 -7.74 8.79
CA SER A 114 5.81 -7.45 10.05
C SER A 114 5.82 -5.97 10.41
N GLN A 115 5.64 -5.11 9.40
CA GLN A 115 5.62 -3.65 9.52
C GLN A 115 4.20 -3.06 9.39
N GLY A 116 3.16 -3.89 9.49
CA GLY A 116 1.77 -3.46 9.45
C GLY A 116 1.22 -3.16 8.06
N VAL A 117 1.94 -3.55 7.00
CA VAL A 117 1.45 -3.45 5.63
C VAL A 117 0.63 -4.71 5.32
N THR A 118 -0.69 -4.57 5.23
CA THR A 118 -1.64 -5.68 5.03
C THR A 118 -2.19 -5.76 3.61
N THR A 119 -1.89 -4.77 2.77
CA THR A 119 -2.23 -4.74 1.34
C THR A 119 -1.04 -4.19 0.55
N ILE A 120 -0.76 -4.79 -0.61
CA ILE A 120 0.29 -4.33 -1.53
C ILE A 120 -0.24 -4.24 -2.96
N ARG A 121 0.29 -3.27 -3.73
CA ARG A 121 0.13 -3.17 -5.17
C ARG A 121 1.46 -3.51 -5.86
N GLY A 122 1.54 -4.70 -6.46
CA GLY A 122 2.73 -5.17 -7.18
C GLY A 122 2.91 -4.46 -8.50
N MET A 123 3.94 -3.61 -8.60
CA MET A 123 4.18 -2.71 -9.74
C MET A 123 5.12 -3.30 -10.80
N LEU A 124 5.52 -4.55 -10.68
CA LEU A 124 6.23 -5.30 -11.71
C LEU A 124 5.78 -6.76 -11.64
N GLY A 125 4.73 -7.08 -12.38
CA GLY A 125 4.06 -8.37 -12.26
C GLY A 125 4.71 -9.50 -13.08
N HIS A 126 4.33 -10.70 -12.70
CA HIS A 126 4.69 -11.95 -13.34
C HIS A 126 3.46 -12.89 -13.34
N PRO A 127 3.30 -13.83 -14.29
CA PRO A 127 2.16 -14.77 -14.28
C PRO A 127 1.97 -15.53 -12.97
N GLU A 128 3.05 -15.93 -12.30
CA GLU A 128 3.00 -16.59 -10.99
C GLU A 128 2.39 -15.71 -9.88
N HIS A 129 2.40 -14.37 -10.02
CA HIS A 129 1.80 -13.47 -9.03
C HIS A 129 0.28 -13.56 -9.01
N LEU A 130 -0.37 -13.99 -10.11
CA LEU A 130 -1.82 -14.24 -10.12
C LEU A 130 -2.17 -15.41 -9.21
N LYS A 131 -1.43 -16.52 -9.32
CA LYS A 131 -1.59 -17.68 -8.44
C LYS A 131 -1.26 -17.32 -6.98
N LEU A 132 -0.16 -16.59 -6.76
CA LEU A 132 0.21 -16.12 -5.43
C LEU A 132 -0.90 -15.28 -4.79
N ARG A 133 -1.52 -14.38 -5.54
CA ARG A 133 -2.69 -13.59 -5.10
C ARG A 133 -3.82 -14.49 -4.62
N GLU A 134 -4.16 -15.51 -5.38
CA GLU A 134 -5.21 -16.48 -5.03
C GLU A 134 -4.86 -17.26 -3.75
N GLN A 135 -3.63 -17.77 -3.65
CA GLN A 135 -3.17 -18.52 -2.48
C GLN A 135 -3.15 -17.67 -1.21
N VAL A 136 -2.73 -16.40 -1.31
CA VAL A 136 -2.77 -15.46 -0.18
C VAL A 136 -4.21 -15.15 0.23
N MET A 137 -5.11 -14.98 -0.72
CA MET A 137 -6.53 -14.71 -0.43
C MET A 137 -7.24 -15.93 0.15
N ALA A 138 -6.87 -17.14 -0.27
CA ALA A 138 -7.36 -18.39 0.32
C ALA A 138 -6.77 -18.70 1.71
N GLY A 139 -5.77 -17.94 2.17
CA GLY A 139 -5.08 -18.16 3.44
C GLY A 139 -4.07 -19.33 3.41
N GLU A 140 -3.77 -19.89 2.24
CA GLU A 140 -2.76 -20.93 2.03
C GLU A 140 -1.35 -20.39 2.25
N ILE A 141 -1.12 -19.13 1.86
CA ILE A 141 0.12 -18.38 2.07
C ILE A 141 -0.15 -17.18 2.96
N LEU A 142 0.68 -17.01 3.99
CA LEU A 142 0.65 -15.82 4.83
C LEU A 142 1.28 -14.65 4.08
N GLY A 143 0.46 -13.64 3.79
CA GLY A 143 0.90 -12.46 3.06
C GLY A 143 -0.15 -11.34 3.08
N PRO A 144 0.22 -10.11 2.71
CA PRO A 144 -0.71 -9.02 2.52
C PRO A 144 -1.65 -9.32 1.34
N ARG A 145 -2.83 -8.68 1.28
CA ARG A 145 -3.67 -8.65 0.09
C ARG A 145 -2.87 -8.16 -1.11
N ILE A 146 -2.99 -8.81 -2.26
CA ILE A 146 -2.20 -8.49 -3.45
C ILE A 146 -3.12 -7.95 -4.54
N PHE A 147 -2.79 -6.76 -5.04
CA PHE A 147 -3.17 -6.29 -6.38
C PHE A 147 -1.92 -6.35 -7.24
N THR A 148 -2.00 -6.83 -8.49
CA THR A 148 -0.81 -7.01 -9.31
C THR A 148 -1.01 -6.56 -10.76
N SER A 149 0.00 -5.87 -11.29
CA SER A 149 0.11 -5.67 -12.73
C SER A 149 0.59 -6.93 -13.44
N GLY A 150 0.50 -6.95 -14.76
CA GLY A 150 1.26 -7.87 -15.60
C GLY A 150 2.72 -7.44 -15.74
N PRO A 151 3.50 -8.14 -16.59
CA PRO A 151 4.79 -7.68 -17.06
C PRO A 151 4.69 -6.27 -17.66
N SER A 152 5.72 -5.43 -17.40
CA SER A 152 5.63 -4.01 -17.69
C SER A 152 5.64 -3.67 -19.18
N PHE A 153 4.94 -2.59 -19.51
CA PHE A 153 5.02 -1.91 -20.81
C PHE A 153 6.21 -0.96 -20.77
N ASN A 154 7.13 -1.11 -21.69
CA ASN A 154 8.32 -0.25 -21.86
C ASN A 154 8.74 -0.22 -23.33
N GLY A 155 9.74 0.59 -23.68
CA GLY A 155 10.19 0.72 -25.05
C GLY A 155 10.64 -0.59 -25.72
N ASN A 156 11.06 -1.59 -24.95
CA ASN A 156 11.48 -2.90 -25.47
C ASN A 156 10.32 -3.89 -25.57
N SER A 157 9.43 -3.93 -24.57
CA SER A 157 8.30 -4.87 -24.54
C SER A 157 7.20 -4.50 -25.55
N VAL A 158 7.05 -3.21 -25.85
CA VAL A 158 6.06 -2.69 -26.80
C VAL A 158 6.69 -1.75 -27.82
N PRO A 159 7.52 -2.27 -28.73
CA PRO A 159 8.22 -1.43 -29.73
C PRO A 159 7.28 -0.84 -30.79
N THR A 160 6.04 -1.35 -30.92
CA THR A 160 5.04 -0.90 -31.89
C THR A 160 3.66 -0.77 -31.27
N GLY A 161 2.77 0.04 -31.87
CA GLY A 161 1.37 0.14 -31.45
C GLY A 161 0.65 -1.22 -31.50
N ALA A 162 0.93 -2.05 -32.51
CA ALA A 162 0.35 -3.39 -32.63
C ALA A 162 0.76 -4.31 -31.45
N SER A 163 2.04 -4.29 -31.04
CA SER A 163 2.51 -5.06 -29.89
C SER A 163 1.91 -4.55 -28.59
N ALA A 164 1.72 -3.24 -28.44
CA ALA A 164 1.08 -2.64 -27.29
C ALA A 164 -0.39 -3.07 -27.16
N VAL A 165 -1.17 -2.95 -28.26
CA VAL A 165 -2.59 -3.38 -28.29
C VAL A 165 -2.72 -4.86 -27.96
N LYS A 166 -1.85 -5.71 -28.51
CA LYS A 166 -1.84 -7.16 -28.22
C LYS A 166 -1.62 -7.40 -26.72
N LEU A 167 -0.57 -6.80 -26.14
CA LEU A 167 -0.21 -7.01 -24.73
C LEU A 167 -1.29 -6.48 -23.77
N VAL A 168 -1.96 -5.37 -24.10
CA VAL A 168 -3.12 -4.86 -23.33
C VAL A 168 -4.22 -5.91 -23.24
N LYS A 169 -4.62 -6.49 -24.37
CA LYS A 169 -5.70 -7.48 -24.43
C LYS A 169 -5.32 -8.77 -23.69
N GLU A 170 -4.10 -9.26 -23.90
CA GLU A 170 -3.58 -10.43 -23.18
C GLU A 170 -3.56 -10.23 -21.67
N GLN A 171 -3.05 -9.10 -21.17
CA GLN A 171 -3.02 -8.84 -19.71
C GLN A 171 -4.42 -8.69 -19.13
N LYS A 172 -5.36 -8.10 -19.86
CA LYS A 172 -6.76 -8.02 -19.44
C LYS A 172 -7.39 -9.41 -19.33
N GLU A 173 -7.20 -10.25 -20.35
CA GLU A 173 -7.73 -11.61 -20.39
C GLU A 173 -7.14 -12.50 -19.27
N MET A 174 -5.85 -12.31 -18.96
CA MET A 174 -5.20 -13.02 -17.85
C MET A 174 -5.70 -12.59 -16.47
N GLY A 175 -6.41 -11.46 -16.35
CA GLY A 175 -7.00 -11.00 -15.10
C GLY A 175 -6.06 -10.22 -14.19
N TYR A 176 -5.05 -9.54 -14.75
CA TYR A 176 -4.28 -8.55 -14.01
C TYR A 176 -5.12 -7.33 -13.64
N ASP A 177 -4.85 -6.76 -12.46
CA ASP A 177 -5.66 -5.67 -11.92
C ASP A 177 -5.45 -4.35 -12.67
N PHE A 178 -4.24 -4.13 -13.21
CA PHE A 178 -3.85 -2.93 -13.96
C PHE A 178 -2.59 -3.18 -14.80
N MET A 179 -2.23 -2.22 -15.66
CA MET A 179 -0.99 -2.24 -16.43
C MET A 179 0.08 -1.36 -15.78
N LYS A 180 1.32 -1.83 -15.67
CA LYS A 180 2.48 -1.05 -15.25
C LYS A 180 3.21 -0.48 -16.46
N LEU A 181 3.40 0.83 -16.46
CA LEU A 181 4.18 1.55 -17.46
C LEU A 181 5.58 1.86 -16.92
N HIS A 182 6.60 1.65 -17.77
CA HIS A 182 8.00 2.01 -17.55
C HIS A 182 8.48 2.98 -18.65
N PRO A 183 9.64 3.62 -18.50
CA PRO A 183 10.17 4.54 -19.50
C PRO A 183 10.39 3.94 -20.90
N GLY A 184 10.58 4.79 -21.89
CA GLY A 184 10.96 4.44 -23.26
C GLY A 184 9.82 4.19 -24.23
N ILE A 185 8.56 4.25 -23.79
CA ILE A 185 7.39 4.14 -24.67
C ILE A 185 7.31 5.40 -25.54
N LYS A 186 7.29 5.25 -26.86
CA LYS A 186 7.13 6.37 -27.81
C LYS A 186 5.67 6.82 -27.87
N LEU A 187 5.42 8.11 -28.16
CA LEU A 187 4.08 8.72 -28.11
C LEU A 187 3.03 7.94 -28.93
N ALA A 188 3.29 7.62 -30.20
CA ALA A 188 2.33 6.90 -31.03
C ALA A 188 2.00 5.48 -30.53
N VAL A 189 2.96 4.83 -29.84
CA VAL A 189 2.77 3.52 -29.22
C VAL A 189 1.91 3.68 -27.95
N PHE A 190 2.17 4.72 -27.15
CA PHE A 190 1.39 5.08 -25.98
C PHE A 190 -0.08 5.34 -26.36
N ASP A 191 -0.34 6.14 -27.39
CA ASP A 191 -1.72 6.44 -27.83
C ASP A 191 -2.47 5.18 -28.30
N SER A 192 -1.79 4.28 -28.99
CA SER A 192 -2.35 2.98 -29.39
C SER A 192 -2.68 2.12 -28.17
N MET A 193 -1.78 2.09 -27.19
CA MET A 193 -1.97 1.39 -25.92
C MET A 193 -3.16 1.95 -25.13
N VAL A 194 -3.24 3.28 -24.97
CA VAL A 194 -4.32 3.96 -24.26
C VAL A 194 -5.67 3.69 -24.90
N THR A 195 -5.74 3.74 -26.24
CA THR A 195 -6.96 3.40 -26.98
C THR A 195 -7.42 1.98 -26.66
N ALA A 196 -6.52 1.00 -26.78
CA ALA A 196 -6.84 -0.39 -26.45
C ALA A 196 -7.21 -0.59 -24.98
N ALA A 197 -6.52 0.09 -24.06
CA ALA A 197 -6.83 0.02 -22.63
C ALA A 197 -8.24 0.52 -22.30
N LYS A 198 -8.65 1.63 -22.92
CA LYS A 198 -10.02 2.17 -22.80
C LYS A 198 -11.06 1.22 -23.39
N GLU A 199 -10.79 0.59 -24.54
CA GLU A 199 -11.70 -0.39 -25.16
C GLU A 199 -11.98 -1.59 -24.25
N VAL A 200 -10.95 -2.10 -23.56
CA VAL A 200 -11.11 -3.29 -22.69
C VAL A 200 -11.35 -2.94 -21.20
N GLY A 201 -11.44 -1.66 -20.87
CA GLY A 201 -11.62 -1.21 -19.48
C GLY A 201 -10.46 -1.59 -18.57
N GLN A 202 -9.21 -1.44 -19.03
CA GLN A 202 -8.01 -1.69 -18.23
C GLN A 202 -7.36 -0.39 -17.81
N THR A 203 -7.04 -0.27 -16.52
CA THR A 203 -6.33 0.90 -15.98
C THR A 203 -4.82 0.74 -16.13
N TYR A 204 -4.10 1.86 -16.09
CA TYR A 204 -2.64 1.87 -16.16
C TYR A 204 -2.04 2.91 -15.22
N SER A 205 -0.84 2.64 -14.73
CA SER A 205 -0.13 3.43 -13.73
C SER A 205 1.38 3.25 -13.88
N GLY A 206 2.15 4.12 -13.27
CA GLY A 206 3.61 3.97 -13.21
C GLY A 206 4.36 5.19 -13.68
N HIS A 207 5.43 4.95 -14.44
CA HIS A 207 6.27 6.00 -14.96
C HIS A 207 5.62 6.75 -16.13
N VAL A 208 5.99 8.00 -16.30
CA VAL A 208 5.67 8.80 -17.47
C VAL A 208 6.88 8.82 -18.39
N SER A 209 6.73 8.22 -19.60
CA SER A 209 7.81 8.29 -20.57
C SER A 209 8.08 9.73 -21.02
N VAL A 210 9.35 10.13 -21.02
CA VAL A 210 9.77 11.46 -21.49
C VAL A 210 9.32 11.78 -22.93
N PHE A 211 9.15 10.75 -23.76
CA PHE A 211 8.62 10.90 -25.12
C PHE A 211 7.11 11.17 -25.17
N VAL A 212 6.39 10.95 -24.08
CA VAL A 212 4.95 11.21 -23.93
C VAL A 212 4.73 12.56 -23.26
N GLY A 213 5.51 12.85 -22.23
CA GLY A 213 5.38 14.05 -21.42
C GLY A 213 4.21 14.00 -20.45
N ILE A 214 4.36 14.72 -19.32
CA ILE A 214 3.39 14.66 -18.22
C ILE A 214 2.01 15.19 -18.61
N ARG A 215 1.93 16.27 -19.41
CA ARG A 215 0.65 16.87 -19.81
C ARG A 215 -0.21 15.90 -20.61
N HIS A 216 0.39 15.23 -21.60
CA HIS A 216 -0.31 14.23 -22.42
C HIS A 216 -0.67 12.99 -21.61
N ALA A 217 0.23 12.53 -20.72
CA ALA A 217 -0.03 11.40 -19.84
C ALA A 217 -1.23 11.65 -18.91
N LEU A 218 -1.33 12.83 -18.31
CA LEU A 218 -2.46 13.21 -17.45
C LEU A 218 -3.77 13.20 -18.25
N GLU A 219 -3.82 13.84 -19.42
CA GLU A 219 -5.00 13.90 -20.29
C GLU A 219 -5.42 12.52 -20.82
N ALA A 220 -4.47 11.60 -20.97
CA ALA A 220 -4.75 10.24 -21.39
C ALA A 220 -5.51 9.42 -20.32
N GLY A 221 -5.40 9.76 -19.04
CA GLY A 221 -6.15 9.16 -17.94
C GLY A 221 -5.36 8.09 -17.16
N TYR A 222 -4.14 8.42 -16.72
CA TYR A 222 -3.42 7.59 -15.75
C TYR A 222 -4.26 7.35 -14.49
N GLY A 223 -4.17 6.16 -13.90
CA GLY A 223 -4.71 5.92 -12.58
C GLY A 223 -3.84 6.58 -11.51
N THR A 224 -2.53 6.29 -11.53
CA THR A 224 -1.52 7.00 -10.74
C THR A 224 -0.31 7.34 -11.57
N VAL A 225 0.28 8.52 -11.30
CA VAL A 225 1.68 8.80 -11.65
C VAL A 225 2.53 8.46 -10.43
N ASP A 226 3.42 7.49 -10.61
CA ASP A 226 4.32 7.05 -9.56
C ASP A 226 5.64 7.83 -9.65
N HIS A 227 6.35 7.97 -8.53
CA HIS A 227 7.62 8.70 -8.42
C HIS A 227 7.52 10.21 -8.71
N VAL A 228 6.32 10.79 -8.84
CA VAL A 228 6.14 12.16 -9.38
C VAL A 228 6.86 12.32 -10.73
N ASP A 229 6.90 11.22 -11.50
CA ASP A 229 7.67 11.12 -12.74
C ASP A 229 7.10 12.02 -13.83
N GLY A 230 7.96 12.65 -14.63
CA GLY A 230 7.58 13.58 -15.68
C GLY A 230 7.22 15.00 -15.20
N TYR A 231 6.99 15.22 -13.90
CA TYR A 231 6.62 16.57 -13.42
C TYR A 231 7.78 17.55 -13.45
N VAL A 232 9.01 17.11 -13.14
CA VAL A 232 10.19 17.98 -13.25
C VAL A 232 10.39 18.42 -14.70
N GLU A 233 10.26 17.48 -15.63
CA GLU A 233 10.32 17.76 -17.06
C GLU A 233 9.18 18.70 -17.49
N GLY A 234 7.98 18.51 -16.92
CA GLY A 234 6.84 19.40 -17.16
C GLY A 234 7.00 20.83 -16.62
N LEU A 235 7.93 21.04 -15.68
CA LEU A 235 8.32 22.38 -15.21
C LEU A 235 9.34 23.07 -16.13
N VAL A 236 9.89 22.36 -17.14
CA VAL A 236 10.83 22.97 -18.08
C VAL A 236 10.05 23.56 -19.25
N PRO A 237 10.22 24.87 -19.57
CA PRO A 237 9.55 25.48 -20.70
C PRO A 237 9.92 24.81 -22.03
N ASP A 238 8.91 24.43 -22.82
CA ASP A 238 9.10 23.79 -24.15
C ASP A 238 9.94 24.66 -25.10
N THR A 239 9.95 25.97 -24.90
CA THR A 239 10.71 26.94 -25.70
C THR A 239 12.23 26.74 -25.61
N LEU A 240 12.72 25.99 -24.61
CA LEU A 240 14.14 25.65 -24.50
C LEU A 240 14.57 24.55 -25.46
N GLY A 241 13.65 23.77 -26.01
CA GLY A 241 13.93 22.74 -27.00
C GLY A 241 14.95 21.68 -26.57
N LEU A 242 14.95 21.31 -25.28
CA LEU A 242 15.89 20.32 -24.73
C LEU A 242 15.62 18.95 -25.32
N ASP A 243 16.68 18.17 -25.57
CA ASP A 243 16.56 16.77 -25.98
C ASP A 243 15.93 15.95 -24.84
N PRO A 244 14.78 15.31 -25.04
CA PRO A 244 14.15 14.48 -24.02
C PRO A 244 15.05 13.42 -23.39
N GLU A 245 16.02 12.88 -24.14
CA GLU A 245 16.96 11.88 -23.64
C GLU A 245 18.08 12.47 -22.78
N SER A 246 18.15 13.80 -22.63
CA SER A 246 19.13 14.51 -21.79
C SER A 246 18.64 14.84 -20.39
N ASN A 247 17.43 14.38 -20.00
CA ASN A 247 16.83 14.73 -18.70
C ASN A 247 17.55 14.11 -17.49
N GLY A 248 18.41 13.09 -17.71
CA GLY A 248 19.08 12.35 -16.66
C GLY A 248 18.14 11.44 -15.85
N PHE A 249 18.62 10.96 -14.72
CA PHE A 249 17.85 10.03 -13.90
C PHE A 249 16.74 10.77 -13.14
N PHE A 250 15.46 10.49 -13.46
CA PHE A 250 14.29 11.19 -12.91
C PHE A 250 14.32 12.73 -13.08
N GLY A 251 14.79 13.20 -14.22
CA GLY A 251 14.78 14.63 -14.52
C GLY A 251 15.89 15.45 -13.82
N VAL A 252 16.85 14.80 -13.14
CA VAL A 252 17.87 15.49 -12.32
C VAL A 252 18.72 16.47 -13.11
N ASP A 253 19.00 16.20 -14.39
CA ASP A 253 19.82 17.05 -15.24
C ASP A 253 19.02 18.26 -15.78
N TRP A 254 17.68 18.21 -15.73
CA TRP A 254 16.81 19.31 -16.13
C TRP A 254 16.39 20.24 -14.99
N VAL A 255 16.70 19.88 -13.73
CA VAL A 255 16.40 20.70 -12.55
C VAL A 255 16.84 22.17 -12.67
N PRO A 256 18.02 22.50 -13.27
CA PRO A 256 18.41 23.91 -13.43
C PRO A 256 17.48 24.74 -14.30
N TYR A 257 16.68 24.12 -15.15
CA TYR A 257 15.76 24.77 -16.09
C TYR A 257 14.32 24.80 -15.59
N ALA A 258 14.03 24.20 -14.43
CA ALA A 258 12.67 24.10 -13.89
C ALA A 258 12.12 25.48 -13.50
N ASP A 259 11.00 25.85 -14.11
CA ASP A 259 10.21 27.03 -13.80
C ASP A 259 9.02 26.64 -12.90
N MET A 260 9.11 26.97 -11.61
CA MET A 260 8.07 26.66 -10.65
C MET A 260 6.74 27.38 -10.88
N SER A 261 6.70 28.40 -11.76
CA SER A 261 5.44 29.07 -12.13
C SER A 261 4.51 28.18 -12.94
N LEU A 262 5.05 27.12 -13.57
CA LEU A 262 4.28 26.11 -14.32
C LEU A 262 3.62 25.06 -13.44
N LEU A 263 3.93 25.00 -12.14
CA LEU A 263 3.45 23.95 -11.25
C LEU A 263 1.93 23.99 -11.05
N ASP A 264 1.34 25.17 -10.91
CA ASP A 264 -0.08 25.31 -10.63
C ASP A 264 -0.94 24.80 -11.82
N GLU A 265 -0.47 24.97 -13.06
CA GLU A 265 -1.08 24.39 -14.28
C GLU A 265 -1.04 22.86 -14.25
N LEU A 266 0.11 22.27 -13.89
CA LEU A 266 0.27 20.82 -13.80
C LEU A 266 -0.61 20.22 -12.69
N ILE A 267 -0.71 20.89 -11.55
CA ILE A 267 -1.61 20.49 -10.46
C ILE A 267 -3.06 20.51 -10.92
N GLN A 268 -3.48 21.58 -11.60
CA GLN A 268 -4.85 21.68 -12.10
C GLN A 268 -5.16 20.57 -13.11
N LYS A 269 -4.24 20.29 -14.06
CA LYS A 269 -4.40 19.15 -14.99
C LYS A 269 -4.49 17.80 -14.26
N THR A 270 -3.72 17.61 -13.18
CA THR A 270 -3.77 16.39 -12.36
C THR A 270 -5.15 16.21 -11.73
N LEU A 271 -5.72 17.30 -11.17
CA LEU A 271 -7.06 17.32 -10.57
C LEU A 271 -8.15 17.07 -11.62
N ASP A 272 -8.12 17.78 -12.74
CA ASP A 272 -9.11 17.69 -13.81
C ASP A 272 -9.22 16.26 -14.35
N ASN A 273 -8.09 15.56 -14.44
CA ASN A 273 -8.01 14.19 -14.92
C ASN A 273 -8.09 13.14 -13.81
N LYS A 274 -8.29 13.55 -12.54
CA LYS A 274 -8.46 12.67 -11.36
C LYS A 274 -7.30 11.69 -11.17
N VAL A 275 -6.09 12.09 -11.51
CA VAL A 275 -4.89 11.28 -11.37
C VAL A 275 -4.41 11.35 -9.93
N ALA A 276 -4.11 10.19 -9.32
CA ALA A 276 -3.49 10.14 -8.00
C ALA A 276 -1.95 10.09 -8.11
N ILE A 277 -1.27 10.46 -7.03
CA ILE A 277 0.20 10.47 -6.98
C ILE A 277 0.68 9.46 -5.95
N VAL A 278 1.63 8.61 -6.35
CA VAL A 278 2.40 7.74 -5.46
C VAL A 278 3.84 8.26 -5.43
N PRO A 279 4.23 9.07 -4.41
CA PRO A 279 5.45 9.86 -4.51
C PRO A 279 6.73 9.05 -4.47
N THR A 280 6.78 7.97 -3.71
CA THR A 280 8.00 7.21 -3.40
C THR A 280 9.15 8.13 -2.94
N GLN A 281 8.82 9.15 -2.15
CA GLN A 281 9.80 10.16 -1.76
C GLN A 281 10.95 9.57 -0.94
N SER A 282 10.68 8.52 -0.18
CA SER A 282 11.72 7.80 0.57
C SER A 282 12.83 7.24 -0.34
N LEU A 283 12.50 6.84 -1.57
CA LEU A 283 13.49 6.40 -2.56
C LEU A 283 14.44 7.54 -2.93
N PHE A 284 13.89 8.74 -3.12
CA PHE A 284 14.66 9.94 -3.46
C PHE A 284 15.52 10.43 -2.28
N ASP A 285 14.97 10.41 -1.07
CA ASP A 285 15.70 10.77 0.16
C ASP A 285 16.88 9.82 0.44
N ARG A 286 16.94 8.67 -0.24
CA ARG A 286 17.95 7.61 -0.11
C ARG A 286 18.80 7.47 -1.36
N TRP A 287 18.24 6.96 -2.44
CA TRP A 287 19.01 6.69 -3.67
C TRP A 287 19.43 7.96 -4.39
N ILE A 288 18.49 8.89 -4.62
CA ILE A 288 18.72 10.14 -5.39
C ILE A 288 19.15 11.29 -4.45
N SER A 289 19.89 10.98 -3.41
CA SER A 289 20.39 11.95 -2.43
C SER A 289 21.93 11.98 -2.42
N THR A 290 22.49 12.91 -1.69
CA THR A 290 23.94 13.00 -1.48
C THR A 290 24.47 12.08 -0.37
N LYS A 291 23.60 11.32 0.31
CA LYS A 291 24.02 10.35 1.35
C LYS A 291 24.92 9.28 0.75
N SER A 292 25.95 8.84 1.48
CA SER A 292 26.79 7.73 1.04
C SER A 292 26.07 6.37 1.19
N ALA A 293 26.48 5.39 0.40
CA ALA A 293 25.97 4.03 0.49
C ALA A 293 26.20 3.42 1.88
N ASP A 294 27.35 3.69 2.50
CA ASP A 294 27.71 3.11 3.81
C ASP A 294 26.78 3.62 4.92
N VAL A 295 26.35 4.90 4.87
CA VAL A 295 25.37 5.46 5.81
C VAL A 295 24.03 4.72 5.68
N LEU A 296 23.57 4.46 4.46
CA LEU A 296 22.30 3.79 4.19
C LEU A 296 22.36 2.30 4.53
N LEU A 297 23.50 1.64 4.30
CA LEU A 297 23.72 0.23 4.67
C LEU A 297 23.82 0.00 6.18
N ALA A 298 24.12 1.05 6.96
CA ALA A 298 24.17 0.96 8.42
C ALA A 298 22.77 0.97 9.08
N GLU A 299 21.71 1.19 8.33
CA GLU A 299 20.35 1.16 8.87
C GLU A 299 19.96 -0.26 9.33
N PRO A 300 19.26 -0.39 10.47
CA PRO A 300 19.05 -1.68 11.12
C PRO A 300 18.29 -2.71 10.27
N GLU A 301 17.40 -2.27 9.39
CA GLU A 301 16.61 -3.14 8.52
C GLU A 301 17.42 -3.79 7.39
N MET A 302 18.62 -3.32 7.12
CA MET A 302 19.48 -3.91 6.08
C MET A 302 19.85 -5.36 6.36
N ILE A 303 19.75 -5.83 7.61
CA ILE A 303 19.97 -7.24 7.99
C ILE A 303 18.97 -8.19 7.34
N PHE A 304 17.81 -7.70 6.90
CA PHE A 304 16.77 -8.50 6.24
C PHE A 304 16.99 -8.62 4.73
N MET A 305 18.05 -8.05 4.21
CA MET A 305 18.39 -8.13 2.78
C MET A 305 19.68 -8.91 2.58
N SER A 306 19.69 -9.78 1.55
CA SER A 306 20.86 -10.60 1.25
C SER A 306 22.10 -9.75 0.98
N GLN A 307 23.29 -10.31 1.24
CA GLN A 307 24.57 -9.65 0.93
C GLN A 307 24.64 -9.21 -0.54
N GLN A 308 24.19 -10.06 -1.46
CA GLN A 308 24.16 -9.72 -2.88
C GLN A 308 23.26 -8.51 -3.16
N THR A 309 22.09 -8.43 -2.53
CA THR A 309 21.17 -7.28 -2.68
C THR A 309 21.84 -6.01 -2.15
N ARG A 310 22.42 -6.06 -0.95
CA ARG A 310 23.13 -4.94 -0.34
C ARG A 310 24.32 -4.48 -1.18
N ALA A 311 25.10 -5.42 -1.73
CA ALA A 311 26.21 -5.10 -2.63
C ALA A 311 25.75 -4.45 -3.94
N ASN A 312 24.63 -4.92 -4.51
CA ASN A 312 24.04 -4.33 -5.70
C ASN A 312 23.53 -2.91 -5.40
N TRP A 313 22.85 -2.68 -4.29
CA TRP A 313 22.39 -1.36 -3.86
C TRP A 313 23.55 -0.39 -3.62
N LYS A 314 24.64 -0.86 -2.96
CA LYS A 314 25.85 -0.08 -2.80
C LYS A 314 26.39 0.37 -4.16
N ARG A 315 26.55 -0.57 -5.09
CA ARG A 315 27.04 -0.27 -6.45
C ARG A 315 26.14 0.72 -7.19
N SER A 316 24.82 0.54 -7.12
CA SER A 316 23.86 1.47 -7.76
C SER A 316 23.99 2.88 -7.19
N LYS A 317 24.17 3.01 -5.88
CA LYS A 317 24.38 4.29 -5.22
C LYS A 317 25.71 4.94 -5.59
N GLU A 318 26.79 4.16 -5.57
CA GLU A 318 28.14 4.63 -5.94
C GLU A 318 28.17 5.05 -7.41
N ASN A 319 27.54 4.30 -8.32
CA ASN A 319 27.42 4.66 -9.71
C ASN A 319 26.64 5.98 -9.90
N PHE A 320 25.57 6.20 -9.14
CA PHE A 320 24.84 7.46 -9.17
C PHE A 320 25.73 8.62 -8.71
N LEU A 321 26.44 8.47 -7.57
CA LEU A 321 27.30 9.54 -7.02
C LEU A 321 28.56 9.80 -7.84
N SER A 322 29.06 8.83 -8.60
CA SER A 322 30.24 8.95 -9.45
C SER A 322 29.92 9.15 -10.94
N GLY A 323 28.65 9.23 -11.29
CA GLY A 323 28.21 9.44 -12.66
C GLY A 323 28.76 10.72 -13.27
N PRO A 324 29.04 10.76 -14.58
CA PRO A 324 29.71 11.91 -15.22
C PRO A 324 28.84 13.18 -15.17
N THR A 325 27.52 13.06 -15.07
CA THR A 325 26.58 14.20 -14.96
C THR A 325 26.15 14.48 -13.53
N PHE A 326 26.65 13.71 -12.53
CA PHE A 326 26.24 13.90 -11.15
C PHE A 326 26.56 15.30 -10.64
N SER A 327 25.54 15.96 -10.12
CA SER A 327 25.64 17.23 -9.41
C SER A 327 24.93 17.13 -8.06
N ALA A 328 25.67 17.30 -6.97
CA ALA A 328 25.09 17.35 -5.63
C ALA A 328 24.08 18.50 -5.49
N ALA A 329 24.31 19.62 -6.17
CA ALA A 329 23.38 20.75 -6.20
C ALA A 329 22.06 20.36 -6.88
N ASN A 330 22.12 19.69 -8.04
CA ASN A 330 20.93 19.23 -8.77
C ASN A 330 20.16 18.16 -7.96
N ALA A 331 20.87 17.19 -7.36
CA ALA A 331 20.23 16.15 -6.55
C ALA A 331 19.49 16.74 -5.33
N ASN A 332 20.10 17.70 -4.64
CA ASN A 332 19.45 18.41 -3.53
C ASN A 332 18.27 19.25 -4.02
N ARG A 333 18.45 20.01 -5.10
CA ARG A 333 17.38 20.84 -5.68
C ARG A 333 16.21 20.00 -6.19
N LEU A 334 16.47 18.82 -6.79
CA LEU A 334 15.42 17.87 -7.18
C LEU A 334 14.57 17.48 -5.97
N ASN A 335 15.21 17.08 -4.86
CA ASN A 335 14.50 16.71 -3.64
C ASN A 335 13.68 17.87 -3.04
N GLU A 336 14.21 19.10 -3.08
CA GLU A 336 13.46 20.30 -2.64
C GLU A 336 12.24 20.56 -3.52
N ILE A 337 12.40 20.56 -4.86
CA ILE A 337 11.29 20.74 -5.81
C ILE A 337 10.22 19.68 -5.60
N ARG A 338 10.61 18.41 -5.47
CA ARG A 338 9.68 17.31 -5.23
C ARG A 338 8.86 17.51 -3.95
N LYS A 339 9.50 17.90 -2.84
CA LYS A 339 8.79 18.16 -1.57
C LYS A 339 7.80 19.32 -1.72
N VAL A 340 8.17 20.37 -2.43
CA VAL A 340 7.27 21.49 -2.73
C VAL A 340 6.09 21.03 -3.60
N MET A 341 6.36 20.22 -4.65
CA MET A 341 5.31 19.67 -5.51
C MET A 341 4.33 18.81 -4.73
N ILE A 342 4.83 17.84 -3.94
CA ILE A 342 3.99 16.93 -3.15
C ILE A 342 3.11 17.74 -2.18
N LYS A 343 3.70 18.72 -1.49
CA LYS A 343 2.97 19.62 -0.60
C LYS A 343 1.85 20.36 -1.33
N LYS A 344 2.18 21.06 -2.41
CA LYS A 344 1.19 21.84 -3.18
C LYS A 344 0.11 20.97 -3.80
N MET A 345 0.44 19.78 -4.32
CA MET A 345 -0.53 18.80 -4.80
C MET A 345 -1.49 18.39 -3.70
N HIS A 346 -0.97 18.07 -2.51
CA HIS A 346 -1.78 17.72 -1.35
C HIS A 346 -2.72 18.86 -0.94
N GLU A 347 -2.18 20.08 -0.78
CA GLU A 347 -2.95 21.28 -0.42
C GLU A 347 -4.06 21.63 -1.44
N ALA A 348 -3.83 21.32 -2.71
CA ALA A 348 -4.81 21.48 -3.79
C ALA A 348 -5.86 20.35 -3.84
N GLY A 349 -5.69 19.27 -3.06
CA GLY A 349 -6.61 18.14 -3.01
C GLY A 349 -6.32 17.01 -3.98
N VAL A 350 -5.14 16.98 -4.61
CA VAL A 350 -4.69 15.80 -5.38
C VAL A 350 -4.55 14.61 -4.44
N PRO A 351 -5.13 13.44 -4.76
CA PRO A 351 -4.96 12.25 -3.93
C PRO A 351 -3.50 11.79 -3.87
N ILE A 352 -2.89 11.91 -2.69
CA ILE A 352 -1.57 11.31 -2.41
C ILE A 352 -1.79 9.93 -1.81
N ILE A 353 -1.05 8.93 -2.30
CA ILE A 353 -1.17 7.54 -1.85
C ILE A 353 0.20 7.00 -1.48
N LEU A 354 0.27 6.26 -0.37
CA LEU A 354 1.52 5.70 0.18
C LEU A 354 2.11 4.65 -0.74
N GLY A 355 3.37 4.81 -1.12
CA GLY A 355 4.15 3.82 -1.85
C GLY A 355 5.63 4.15 -1.77
N SER A 356 6.47 3.15 -1.51
CA SER A 356 7.89 3.32 -1.22
C SER A 356 8.84 2.74 -2.26
N ASP A 357 8.32 1.95 -3.20
CA ASP A 357 9.11 1.24 -4.21
C ASP A 357 10.04 0.16 -3.63
N ALA A 358 9.53 -0.62 -2.67
CA ALA A 358 10.32 -1.70 -2.05
C ALA A 358 10.01 -3.08 -2.66
N PRO A 359 11.02 -3.98 -2.72
CA PRO A 359 12.44 -3.77 -2.51
C PRO A 359 13.11 -3.05 -3.69
N GLN A 360 13.63 -1.87 -3.43
CA GLN A 360 14.42 -1.07 -4.37
C GLN A 360 15.59 -0.46 -3.58
N VAL A 361 16.51 0.23 -4.22
CA VAL A 361 17.79 0.67 -3.62
C VAL A 361 17.62 1.29 -2.23
N PHE A 362 18.03 0.55 -1.20
CA PHE A 362 17.90 0.79 0.25
C PHE A 362 16.48 0.82 0.82
N ASN A 363 15.44 0.54 0.05
CA ASN A 363 14.07 0.41 0.53
C ASN A 363 13.77 -1.07 0.82
N VAL A 364 13.74 -1.42 2.12
CA VAL A 364 13.40 -2.77 2.59
C VAL A 364 11.89 -2.92 2.70
N PRO A 365 11.29 -4.03 2.19
CA PRO A 365 9.84 -4.24 2.24
C PRO A 365 9.24 -4.01 3.63
N GLY A 366 8.15 -3.26 3.69
CA GLY A 366 7.48 -2.87 4.92
C GLY A 366 8.17 -1.74 5.69
N PHE A 367 9.47 -1.84 5.94
CA PHE A 367 10.23 -0.79 6.64
C PHE A 367 10.21 0.52 5.88
N SER A 368 10.34 0.46 4.56
CA SER A 368 10.30 1.63 3.68
C SER A 368 8.95 2.35 3.69
N ALA A 369 7.84 1.66 3.97
CA ALA A 369 6.54 2.32 4.15
C ALA A 369 6.58 3.33 5.31
N HIS A 370 7.30 3.03 6.40
CA HIS A 370 7.49 3.98 7.49
C HIS A 370 8.44 5.12 7.14
N HIS A 371 9.42 4.89 6.24
CA HIS A 371 10.24 5.97 5.71
C HIS A 371 9.40 6.88 4.82
N GLU A 372 8.52 6.32 3.99
CA GLU A 372 7.61 7.09 3.15
C GLU A 372 6.62 7.92 3.97
N LEU A 373 6.02 7.34 5.03
CA LEU A 373 5.20 8.10 5.97
C LEU A 373 5.96 9.29 6.56
N LYS A 374 7.23 9.08 6.95
CA LYS A 374 8.09 10.18 7.45
C LYS A 374 8.37 11.22 6.35
N SER A 375 8.67 10.78 5.14
CA SER A 375 8.88 11.69 3.99
C SER A 375 7.64 12.51 3.68
N MET A 376 6.43 11.95 3.83
CA MET A 376 5.17 12.69 3.70
C MET A 376 5.03 13.79 4.75
N ILE A 377 5.41 13.53 6.01
CA ILE A 377 5.47 14.56 7.05
C ILE A 377 6.47 15.66 6.67
N ASP A 378 7.65 15.28 6.15
CA ASP A 378 8.66 16.23 5.69
C ASP A 378 8.23 17.05 4.46
N CYS A 379 7.23 16.55 3.72
CA CYS A 379 6.52 17.28 2.67
C CYS A 379 5.38 18.17 3.20
N GLY A 380 5.07 18.14 4.50
CA GLY A 380 4.08 19.01 5.14
C GLY A 380 2.70 18.39 5.37
N LEU A 381 2.53 17.09 5.15
CA LEU A 381 1.32 16.38 5.54
C LEU A 381 1.28 16.20 7.07
N THR A 382 0.09 16.26 7.64
CA THR A 382 -0.13 15.89 9.04
C THR A 382 -0.03 14.36 9.23
N PRO A 383 0.19 13.84 10.44
CA PRO A 383 0.17 12.40 10.69
C PRO A 383 -1.12 11.70 10.25
N TYR A 384 -2.27 12.36 10.43
CA TYR A 384 -3.55 11.83 9.95
C TYR A 384 -3.60 11.71 8.42
N GLU A 385 -3.16 12.75 7.71
CA GLU A 385 -3.14 12.75 6.23
C GLU A 385 -2.16 11.73 5.66
N ALA A 386 -0.99 11.57 6.29
CA ALA A 386 -0.03 10.53 5.92
C ALA A 386 -0.60 9.12 6.15
N LEU A 387 -1.28 8.86 7.28
CA LEU A 387 -1.98 7.60 7.52
C LEU A 387 -3.12 7.38 6.50
N LYS A 388 -3.87 8.43 6.19
CA LYS A 388 -4.95 8.37 5.20
C LYS A 388 -4.42 8.02 3.81
N ALA A 389 -3.24 8.51 3.44
CA ALA A 389 -2.56 8.12 2.20
C ALA A 389 -2.27 6.61 2.14
N GLY A 390 -1.88 6.00 3.26
CA GLY A 390 -1.59 4.57 3.38
C GLY A 390 -2.80 3.69 3.70
N THR A 391 -4.00 4.22 3.83
CA THR A 391 -5.19 3.48 4.24
C THR A 391 -6.39 3.80 3.35
N VAL A 392 -7.21 4.78 3.71
CA VAL A 392 -8.46 5.13 3.02
C VAL A 392 -8.24 5.52 1.55
N ASN A 393 -7.20 6.32 1.25
CA ASN A 393 -6.97 6.76 -0.12
C ASN A 393 -6.69 5.58 -1.06
N SER A 394 -5.95 4.57 -0.57
CA SER A 394 -5.70 3.33 -1.32
C SER A 394 -6.99 2.54 -1.57
N ALA A 395 -7.85 2.41 -0.55
CA ALA A 395 -9.14 1.73 -0.68
C ALA A 395 -10.08 2.46 -1.66
N VAL A 396 -10.09 3.80 -1.63
CA VAL A 396 -10.83 4.63 -2.59
C VAL A 396 -10.31 4.43 -4.01
N PHE A 397 -8.99 4.42 -4.19
CA PHE A 397 -8.36 4.18 -5.50
C PHE A 397 -8.79 2.85 -6.12
N PHE A 398 -8.89 1.79 -5.33
CA PHE A 398 -9.34 0.47 -5.79
C PHE A 398 -10.88 0.34 -5.86
N ASN A 399 -11.65 1.39 -5.65
CA ASN A 399 -13.12 1.34 -5.53
C ASN A 399 -13.60 0.39 -4.42
N GLN A 400 -12.82 0.25 -3.34
CA GLN A 400 -13.08 -0.63 -2.21
C GLN A 400 -13.21 0.13 -0.88
N LYS A 401 -13.66 1.38 -0.91
CA LYS A 401 -13.94 2.16 0.30
C LYS A 401 -14.86 1.37 1.24
N GLY A 402 -14.52 1.31 2.54
CA GLY A 402 -15.25 0.54 3.55
C GLY A 402 -15.02 -0.97 3.50
N LYS A 403 -14.16 -1.47 2.59
CA LYS A 403 -13.77 -2.89 2.55
C LYS A 403 -12.43 -3.17 3.22
N PHE A 404 -11.53 -2.19 3.24
CA PHE A 404 -10.27 -2.19 3.99
C PHE A 404 -9.80 -0.73 4.19
N GLY A 405 -8.74 -0.53 5.00
CA GLY A 405 -8.16 0.79 5.27
C GLY A 405 -8.96 1.64 6.27
N GLU A 406 -9.98 1.07 6.90
CA GLU A 406 -10.79 1.69 7.95
C GLU A 406 -11.05 0.67 9.07
N VAL A 407 -11.19 1.16 10.32
CA VAL A 407 -11.76 0.36 11.41
C VAL A 407 -13.26 0.68 11.44
N SER A 408 -14.01 -0.09 10.67
CA SER A 408 -15.46 0.08 10.50
C SER A 408 -16.16 -1.27 10.29
N GLU A 409 -17.43 -1.37 10.65
CA GLU A 409 -18.23 -2.58 10.44
C GLU A 409 -18.32 -2.93 8.95
N GLY A 410 -18.11 -4.20 8.63
CA GLY A 410 -18.07 -4.72 7.25
C GLY A 410 -16.70 -4.60 6.57
N ALA A 411 -15.71 -3.96 7.19
CA ALA A 411 -14.35 -3.89 6.69
C ALA A 411 -13.57 -5.18 7.05
N SER A 412 -12.58 -5.51 6.23
CA SER A 412 -11.62 -6.58 6.52
C SER A 412 -10.88 -6.29 7.83
N ALA A 413 -10.73 -7.31 8.66
CA ALA A 413 -9.94 -7.22 9.90
C ALA A 413 -8.44 -7.24 9.58
N ASP A 414 -8.02 -6.23 8.84
CA ASP A 414 -6.65 -5.87 8.54
C ASP A 414 -6.26 -4.73 9.49
N LEU A 415 -5.67 -5.07 10.65
CA LEU A 415 -5.52 -4.18 11.79
C LEU A 415 -4.08 -4.20 12.33
N VAL A 416 -3.64 -3.09 12.88
CA VAL A 416 -2.35 -2.96 13.56
C VAL A 416 -2.56 -2.34 14.94
N LEU A 417 -2.03 -2.97 15.98
CA LEU A 417 -1.96 -2.38 17.30
C LEU A 417 -0.57 -1.79 17.53
N VAL A 418 -0.52 -0.49 17.80
CA VAL A 418 0.73 0.24 18.09
C VAL A 418 0.71 0.81 19.51
N LYS A 419 1.89 0.84 20.15
CA LYS A 419 2.02 1.19 21.59
C LYS A 419 1.69 2.65 21.91
N ALA A 420 1.83 3.56 20.96
CA ALA A 420 1.68 5.01 21.18
C ALA A 420 0.91 5.65 20.03
N ASN A 421 0.32 6.82 20.27
CA ASN A 421 -0.54 7.53 19.32
C ASN A 421 0.22 7.94 18.03
N PRO A 422 -0.10 7.36 16.88
CA PRO A 422 0.53 7.75 15.60
C PRO A 422 0.02 9.10 15.07
N LEU A 423 -1.06 9.65 15.61
CA LEU A 423 -1.52 11.00 15.26
C LEU A 423 -0.70 12.09 15.95
N ASP A 424 -0.04 11.77 17.08
CA ASP A 424 0.88 12.70 17.75
C ASP A 424 2.27 12.70 17.08
N ASP A 425 2.73 11.49 16.67
CA ASP A 425 4.00 11.29 15.97
C ASP A 425 3.88 10.05 15.09
N ILE A 426 4.01 10.25 13.79
CA ILE A 426 3.93 9.16 12.80
C ILE A 426 4.93 8.03 13.05
N ALA A 427 6.08 8.32 13.70
CA ALA A 427 7.07 7.32 14.08
C ALA A 427 6.51 6.25 15.05
N ASN A 428 5.41 6.54 15.74
CA ASN A 428 4.73 5.60 16.60
C ASN A 428 4.13 4.40 15.83
N MET A 429 3.92 4.52 14.52
CA MET A 429 3.53 3.38 13.67
C MET A 429 4.55 2.23 13.68
N LYS A 430 5.83 2.51 13.99
CA LYS A 430 6.88 1.48 14.13
C LYS A 430 6.77 0.68 15.45
N LYS A 431 5.98 1.16 16.43
CA LYS A 431 5.85 0.54 17.76
C LYS A 431 4.79 -0.55 17.79
N ILE A 432 4.84 -1.45 16.79
CA ILE A 432 3.85 -2.52 16.57
C ILE A 432 3.88 -3.53 17.71
N GLN A 433 2.73 -3.81 18.31
CA GLN A 433 2.51 -4.87 19.29
C GLN A 433 2.02 -6.15 18.63
N TRP A 434 1.11 -6.03 17.66
CA TRP A 434 0.65 -7.12 16.82
C TRP A 434 0.06 -6.58 15.50
N VAL A 435 -0.03 -7.47 14.53
CA VAL A 435 -0.70 -7.25 13.25
C VAL A 435 -1.79 -8.30 13.08
N MET A 436 -2.96 -7.89 12.65
CA MET A 436 -4.02 -8.80 12.22
C MET A 436 -4.20 -8.64 10.71
N VAL A 437 -4.18 -9.74 9.98
CA VAL A 437 -4.39 -9.75 8.53
C VAL A 437 -5.53 -10.69 8.21
N ARG A 438 -6.63 -10.14 7.72
CA ARG A 438 -7.88 -10.89 7.44
C ARG A 438 -8.27 -11.79 8.62
N GLY A 439 -8.26 -11.25 9.85
CA GLY A 439 -8.60 -11.97 11.07
C GLY A 439 -7.50 -12.90 11.63
N LYS A 440 -6.39 -13.11 10.93
CA LYS A 440 -5.26 -13.88 11.46
C LYS A 440 -4.35 -12.98 12.30
N LEU A 441 -4.26 -13.26 13.59
CA LEU A 441 -3.43 -12.51 14.54
C LEU A 441 -1.97 -12.95 14.44
N LEU A 442 -1.07 -11.97 14.27
CA LEU A 442 0.38 -12.12 14.31
C LEU A 442 0.87 -11.33 15.52
N ASP A 443 1.09 -11.99 16.63
CA ASP A 443 1.59 -11.34 17.84
C ASP A 443 3.07 -10.96 17.74
N ARG A 444 3.56 -10.18 18.67
CA ARG A 444 4.95 -9.70 18.64
C ARG A 444 5.96 -10.84 18.71
N GLN A 445 5.69 -11.89 19.48
CA GLN A 445 6.57 -13.04 19.61
C GLN A 445 6.71 -13.79 18.27
N PHE A 446 5.60 -14.00 17.57
CA PHE A 446 5.60 -14.61 16.24
C PHE A 446 6.35 -13.72 15.24
N ILE A 447 6.06 -12.42 15.21
CA ILE A 447 6.73 -11.48 14.30
C ILE A 447 8.24 -11.46 14.54
N ASP A 448 8.68 -11.34 15.78
CA ASP A 448 10.10 -11.32 16.14
C ASP A 448 10.81 -12.65 15.79
N GLY A 449 10.12 -13.76 16.00
CA GLY A 449 10.63 -15.08 15.63
C GLY A 449 10.88 -15.25 14.14
N GLU A 450 9.92 -14.83 13.30
CA GLU A 450 10.07 -14.90 11.85
C GLU A 450 11.11 -13.90 11.32
N LEU A 451 11.14 -12.68 11.85
CA LEU A 451 12.19 -11.70 11.52
C LEU A 451 13.58 -12.22 11.86
N ALA A 452 13.74 -12.89 13.02
CA ALA A 452 15.01 -13.51 13.41
C ALA A 452 15.44 -14.61 12.43
N LYS A 453 14.50 -15.42 11.93
CA LYS A 453 14.77 -16.44 10.90
C LYS A 453 15.24 -15.79 9.59
N ILE A 454 14.55 -14.76 9.11
CA ILE A 454 14.94 -14.02 7.88
C ILE A 454 16.34 -13.41 8.06
N ALA A 455 16.59 -12.73 9.18
CA ALA A 455 17.92 -12.17 9.45
C ALA A 455 19.02 -13.24 9.50
N ALA A 456 18.72 -14.43 10.01
CA ALA A 456 19.67 -15.54 10.07
C ALA A 456 20.05 -16.08 8.67
N LEU A 457 19.11 -16.05 7.69
CA LEU A 457 19.37 -16.45 6.31
C LEU A 457 20.43 -15.56 5.63
N TYR A 458 20.62 -14.32 6.11
CA TYR A 458 21.45 -13.31 5.46
C TYR A 458 22.66 -12.86 6.30
N LYS A 459 22.96 -13.59 7.39
CA LYS A 459 24.09 -13.30 8.30
C LYS A 459 25.48 -13.62 7.75
N GLU A 460 25.60 -14.46 6.70
CA GLU A 460 26.87 -14.90 6.12
C GLU A 460 27.39 -14.00 5.01
#